data_ace0e8f726cdbbb8d4cfda669980bc95
#
_entry.id   ace0e8f726cdbbb8d4cfda669980bc95
#
_cell.length_a   1.000
_cell.length_b   1.000
_cell.length_c   1.000
_cell.angle_alpha   90.00
_cell.angle_beta   90.00
_cell.angle_gamma   90.00
#
_symmetry.space_group_name_H-M   'P 1'
#
loop_
_entity.id
_entity.type
_entity.pdbx_description
1 polymer ?
#
loop_
_entity_poly.entity_id
_entity_poly.type
_entity_poly.pdbx_seq_one_letter_code
_entity_poly.pdbx_strand_id
1 'polypeptide(L)'
;MRELLSKRPQPYYIYAPDYRRSASGIRVMHMLCDALIRSGHEAYVTAKVLSPEFMTPRLTDEVLEAHRSQGLEPIVVYPEIIDGNPLNGGVVVRYILNRPGFIEGAGHYGEDDILYAYSRDLLMPGISDDRVMMLPPFDLNVFRLPDDPAKRVAGKVCYYRGRRGELYIDPAL
;
A
#
# COMPACT_ATOMS: atom_id res chain seq x y z
N MET A 1 -1.87 -15.39 -19.54
CA MET A 1 -0.94 -14.80 -18.56
C MET A 1 -0.26 -13.64 -19.28
N ARG A 2 -0.70 -12.37 -19.01
CA ARG A 2 0.00 -11.20 -19.55
C ARG A 2 1.39 -11.16 -18.91
N GLU A 3 2.44 -11.08 -19.76
CA GLU A 3 3.80 -10.90 -19.27
C GLU A 3 3.86 -9.56 -18.52
N LEU A 4 4.07 -9.62 -17.21
CA LEU A 4 4.32 -8.44 -16.36
C LEU A 4 5.64 -7.73 -16.71
N LEU A 5 6.45 -8.36 -17.55
CA LEU A 5 7.72 -7.84 -18.05
C LEU A 5 7.52 -7.42 -19.51
N SER A 6 7.01 -6.23 -19.70
CA SER A 6 7.07 -5.55 -21.00
C SER A 6 8.53 -5.43 -21.43
N LYS A 7 8.84 -5.64 -22.72
CA LYS A 7 10.17 -5.38 -23.30
C LYS A 7 10.62 -3.92 -23.12
N ARG A 8 9.69 -3.03 -22.80
CA ARG A 8 9.89 -1.62 -22.46
C ARG A 8 9.40 -1.38 -21.03
N PRO A 9 10.22 -0.85 -20.12
CA PRO A 9 9.79 -0.53 -18.77
C PRO A 9 8.60 0.44 -18.81
N GLN A 10 7.54 0.11 -18.04
CA GLN A 10 6.37 0.96 -17.90
C GLN A 10 6.43 1.68 -16.54
N PRO A 11 5.99 2.95 -16.47
CA PRO A 11 5.97 3.67 -15.21
C PRO A 11 4.87 3.15 -14.27
N TYR A 12 5.07 3.31 -12.96
CA TYR A 12 4.09 2.98 -11.94
C TYR A 12 3.39 4.25 -11.44
N TYR A 13 2.06 4.26 -11.46
CA TYR A 13 1.26 5.31 -10.83
C TYR A 13 0.57 4.74 -9.62
N ILE A 14 0.88 5.29 -8.44
CA ILE A 14 0.38 4.81 -7.17
C ILE A 14 -0.66 5.80 -6.65
N TYR A 15 -1.89 5.36 -6.56
CA TYR A 15 -2.96 6.16 -5.98
C TYR A 15 -2.77 6.23 -4.47
N ALA A 16 -2.24 7.34 -3.98
CA ALA A 16 -2.01 7.58 -2.57
C ALA A 16 -2.65 8.90 -2.16
N PRO A 17 -3.42 8.93 -1.05
CA PRO A 17 -3.83 10.18 -0.42
C PRO A 17 -2.63 10.97 0.10
N ASP A 18 -2.86 12.23 0.44
CA ASP A 18 -1.85 13.11 1.05
C ASP A 18 -1.22 12.45 2.29
N TYR A 19 0.10 12.51 2.36
CA TYR A 19 0.87 11.82 3.39
C TYR A 19 0.46 12.22 4.81
N ARG A 20 0.22 11.25 5.63
CA ARG A 20 -0.04 11.39 7.06
C ARG A 20 0.67 10.28 7.83
N ARG A 21 1.58 10.66 8.72
CA ARG A 21 2.35 9.69 9.51
C ARG A 21 1.47 8.79 10.39
N SER A 22 0.32 9.27 10.83
CA SER A 22 -0.63 8.52 11.67
C SER A 22 -1.50 7.52 10.90
N ALA A 23 -1.45 7.49 9.56
CA ALA A 23 -2.28 6.63 8.73
C ALA A 23 -1.41 5.54 8.07
N SER A 24 -1.43 4.33 8.62
CA SER A 24 -0.59 3.21 8.17
C SER A 24 -0.82 2.84 6.71
N GLY A 25 -2.06 2.76 6.25
CA GLY A 25 -2.36 2.45 4.84
C GLY A 25 -1.80 3.50 3.87
N ILE A 26 -1.92 4.80 4.22
CA ILE A 26 -1.31 5.87 3.41
C ILE A 26 0.21 5.71 3.38
N ARG A 27 0.84 5.45 4.53
CA ARG A 27 2.29 5.23 4.59
C ARG A 27 2.72 4.07 3.71
N VAL A 28 1.98 2.97 3.73
CA VAL A 28 2.28 1.78 2.90
C VAL A 28 2.27 2.13 1.40
N MET A 29 1.31 2.92 0.92
CA MET A 29 1.27 3.34 -0.48
C MET A 29 2.47 4.22 -0.85
N HIS A 30 2.89 5.14 0.04
CA HIS A 30 4.10 5.93 -0.16
C HIS A 30 5.38 5.08 -0.10
N MET A 31 5.45 4.10 0.81
CA MET A 31 6.56 3.15 0.91
C MET A 31 6.68 2.29 -0.34
N LEU A 32 5.56 1.89 -0.93
CA LEU A 32 5.55 1.13 -2.20
C LEU A 32 6.21 1.94 -3.32
N CYS A 33 5.90 3.24 -3.42
CA CYS A 33 6.55 4.12 -4.38
C CYS A 33 8.07 4.17 -4.17
N ASP A 34 8.51 4.42 -2.95
CA ASP A 34 9.93 4.45 -2.58
C ASP A 34 10.63 3.12 -2.91
N ALA A 35 10.00 1.99 -2.59
CA ALA A 35 10.55 0.67 -2.87
C ALA A 35 10.72 0.41 -4.37
N LEU A 36 9.75 0.79 -5.19
CA LEU A 36 9.82 0.69 -6.65
C LEU A 36 10.96 1.54 -7.20
N ILE A 37 11.10 2.80 -6.75
CA ILE A 37 12.17 3.69 -7.18
C ILE A 37 13.55 3.12 -6.78
N ARG A 38 13.70 2.65 -5.54
CA ARG A 38 14.95 2.01 -5.08
C ARG A 38 15.29 0.74 -5.84
N SER A 39 14.27 0.08 -6.40
CA SER A 39 14.44 -1.09 -7.26
C SER A 39 14.71 -0.73 -8.74
N GLY A 40 14.87 0.56 -9.05
CA GLY A 40 15.18 1.05 -10.40
C GLY A 40 13.98 1.24 -11.32
N HIS A 41 12.76 1.24 -10.76
CA HIS A 41 11.54 1.53 -11.52
C HIS A 41 11.18 3.00 -11.46
N GLU A 42 10.56 3.50 -12.51
CA GLU A 42 9.95 4.82 -12.53
C GLU A 42 8.58 4.75 -11.86
N ALA A 43 8.39 5.51 -10.75
CA ALA A 43 7.16 5.47 -9.96
C ALA A 43 6.77 6.85 -9.43
N TYR A 44 5.47 7.11 -9.33
CA TYR A 44 4.89 8.38 -8.89
C TYR A 44 3.68 8.15 -7.99
N VAL A 45 3.41 9.12 -7.09
CA VAL A 45 2.20 9.13 -6.26
C VAL A 45 1.25 10.26 -6.69
N THR A 46 -0.06 10.05 -6.52
CA THR A 46 -1.08 11.09 -6.80
C THR A 46 -1.18 12.14 -5.70
N ALA A 47 -0.57 11.91 -4.54
CA ALA A 47 -0.61 12.80 -3.39
C ALA A 47 -0.06 14.19 -3.68
N LYS A 48 -0.65 15.23 -3.07
CA LYS A 48 -0.14 16.61 -3.08
C LYS A 48 0.85 16.85 -1.95
N VAL A 49 0.58 16.30 -0.77
CA VAL A 49 1.48 16.33 0.37
C VAL A 49 2.29 15.05 0.37
N LEU A 50 3.60 15.18 0.17
CA LEU A 50 4.53 14.06 0.04
C LEU A 50 5.15 13.70 1.38
N SER A 51 5.67 12.48 1.47
CA SER A 51 6.43 12.04 2.63
C SER A 51 7.82 12.72 2.67
N PRO A 52 8.26 13.24 3.82
CA PRO A 52 9.64 13.67 3.98
C PRO A 52 10.63 12.51 4.15
N GLU A 53 10.14 11.29 4.36
CA GLU A 53 10.94 10.10 4.68
C GLU A 53 11.18 9.20 3.45
N PHE A 54 10.32 9.31 2.42
CA PHE A 54 10.31 8.42 1.25
C PHE A 54 10.51 9.17 -0.06
N MET A 55 11.16 8.54 -1.01
CA MET A 55 11.21 9.03 -2.39
C MET A 55 9.85 8.80 -3.05
N THR A 56 9.05 9.85 -3.14
CA THR A 56 7.69 9.80 -3.67
C THR A 56 7.44 10.97 -4.60
N PRO A 57 8.03 10.99 -5.81
CA PRO A 57 7.75 12.06 -6.76
C PRO A 57 6.26 12.10 -7.08
N ARG A 58 5.74 13.32 -7.23
CA ARG A 58 4.34 13.53 -7.52
C ARG A 58 4.03 13.25 -8.99
N LEU A 59 2.93 12.56 -9.23
CA LEU A 59 2.33 12.44 -10.56
C LEU A 59 1.69 13.78 -10.94
N THR A 60 2.28 14.48 -11.90
CA THR A 60 1.79 15.77 -12.42
C THR A 60 1.23 15.60 -13.81
N ASP A 61 0.49 16.61 -14.29
CA ASP A 61 -0.06 16.61 -15.64
C ASP A 61 1.04 16.57 -16.70
N GLU A 62 2.19 17.21 -16.44
CA GLU A 62 3.35 17.18 -17.32
C GLU A 62 3.94 15.78 -17.45
N VAL A 63 4.02 15.02 -16.34
CA VAL A 63 4.48 13.63 -16.34
C VAL A 63 3.49 12.76 -17.13
N LEU A 64 2.19 12.92 -16.88
CA LEU A 64 1.15 12.19 -17.60
C LEU A 64 1.23 12.43 -19.12
N GLU A 65 1.40 13.68 -19.54
CA GLU A 65 1.49 14.04 -20.95
C GLU A 65 2.78 13.51 -21.58
N ALA A 66 3.91 13.61 -20.87
CA ALA A 66 5.18 13.06 -21.34
C ALA A 66 5.10 11.56 -21.57
N HIS A 67 4.49 10.80 -20.65
CA HIS A 67 4.32 9.36 -20.81
C HIS A 67 3.36 8.99 -21.93
N ARG A 68 2.26 9.75 -22.06
CA ARG A 68 1.29 9.55 -23.15
C ARG A 68 1.95 9.79 -24.51
N SER A 69 2.73 10.87 -24.65
CA SER A 69 3.42 11.20 -25.90
C SER A 69 4.46 10.14 -26.30
N GLN A 70 5.02 9.45 -25.31
CA GLN A 70 5.94 8.34 -25.52
C GLN A 70 5.24 6.99 -25.78
N GLY A 71 3.92 6.93 -25.71
CA GLY A 71 3.13 5.72 -25.86
C GLY A 71 3.37 4.71 -24.71
N LEU A 72 3.62 5.21 -23.50
CA LEU A 72 3.76 4.36 -22.32
C LEU A 72 2.38 3.99 -21.77
N GLU A 73 2.25 2.75 -21.31
CA GLU A 73 1.05 2.21 -20.68
C GLU A 73 1.33 1.99 -19.19
N PRO A 74 0.95 2.91 -18.31
CA PRO A 74 1.33 2.82 -16.90
C PRO A 74 0.70 1.61 -16.21
N ILE A 75 1.45 1.04 -15.26
CA ILE A 75 0.94 0.11 -14.26
C ILE A 75 0.38 0.96 -13.13
N VAL A 76 -0.91 0.88 -12.88
CA VAL A 76 -1.54 1.64 -11.79
C VAL A 76 -1.77 0.77 -10.57
N VAL A 77 -1.48 1.31 -9.39
CA VAL A 77 -1.70 0.63 -8.12
C VAL A 77 -2.71 1.40 -7.29
N TYR A 78 -3.82 0.76 -6.98
CA TYR A 78 -4.89 1.30 -6.14
C TYR A 78 -4.99 0.55 -4.81
N PRO A 79 -5.26 1.25 -3.68
CA PRO A 79 -5.73 0.59 -2.48
C PRO A 79 -7.16 0.03 -2.69
N GLU A 80 -7.60 -0.82 -1.79
CA GLU A 80 -8.92 -1.49 -1.85
C GLU A 80 -10.11 -0.54 -1.88
N ILE A 81 -9.93 0.70 -1.43
CA ILE A 81 -10.99 1.72 -1.34
C ILE A 81 -11.32 2.40 -2.68
N ILE A 82 -10.55 2.16 -3.73
CA ILE A 82 -10.74 2.80 -5.03
C ILE A 82 -11.37 1.82 -6.00
N ASP A 83 -12.55 2.14 -6.49
CA ASP A 83 -13.21 1.37 -7.54
C ASP A 83 -12.80 1.86 -8.95
N GLY A 84 -12.88 0.98 -9.93
CA GLY A 84 -12.58 1.30 -11.33
C GLY A 84 -11.10 1.59 -11.60
N ASN A 85 -10.82 2.33 -12.67
CA ASN A 85 -9.46 2.67 -13.12
C ASN A 85 -9.33 4.18 -13.43
N PRO A 86 -9.43 5.06 -12.41
CA PRO A 86 -9.46 6.52 -12.63
C PRO A 86 -8.17 7.10 -13.22
N LEU A 87 -7.03 6.41 -13.14
CA LEU A 87 -5.77 6.83 -13.76
C LEU A 87 -5.52 6.26 -15.16
N ASN A 88 -6.50 5.51 -15.71
CA ASN A 88 -6.41 4.91 -17.04
C ASN A 88 -5.14 4.08 -17.27
N GLY A 89 -4.74 3.27 -16.29
CA GLY A 89 -3.60 2.38 -16.44
C GLY A 89 -3.85 1.24 -17.41
N GLY A 90 -2.81 0.84 -18.13
CA GLY A 90 -2.86 -0.35 -18.99
C GLY A 90 -2.93 -1.67 -18.20
N VAL A 91 -2.33 -1.67 -17.01
CA VAL A 91 -2.40 -2.76 -16.03
C VAL A 91 -2.88 -2.18 -14.71
N VAL A 92 -3.89 -2.80 -14.10
CA VAL A 92 -4.43 -2.41 -12.80
C VAL A 92 -4.01 -3.40 -11.74
N VAL A 93 -3.40 -2.90 -10.68
CA VAL A 93 -3.04 -3.65 -9.48
C VAL A 93 -3.88 -3.14 -8.32
N ARG A 94 -4.51 -4.03 -7.56
CA ARG A 94 -5.21 -3.75 -6.30
C ARG A 94 -4.35 -4.21 -5.14
N TYR A 95 -3.96 -3.28 -4.31
CA TYR A 95 -3.24 -3.59 -3.09
C TYR A 95 -4.20 -3.51 -1.90
N ILE A 96 -4.64 -4.66 -1.46
CA ILE A 96 -5.67 -4.85 -0.42
C ILE A 96 -5.00 -4.63 0.95
N LEU A 97 -5.16 -3.43 1.51
CA LEU A 97 -4.59 -3.01 2.79
C LEU A 97 -5.56 -3.22 3.95
N ASN A 98 -6.85 -3.40 3.63
CA ASN A 98 -7.91 -3.67 4.59
C ASN A 98 -9.02 -4.50 3.92
N ARG A 99 -9.98 -4.98 4.69
CA ARG A 99 -11.17 -5.67 4.14
C ARG A 99 -11.95 -4.70 3.26
N PRO A 100 -12.25 -5.05 2.01
CA PRO A 100 -13.06 -4.21 1.12
C PRO A 100 -14.39 -3.84 1.78
N GLY A 101 -14.82 -2.59 1.60
CA GLY A 101 -16.04 -2.07 2.22
C GLY A 101 -15.93 -1.74 3.71
N PHE A 102 -14.80 -2.01 4.37
CA PHE A 102 -14.65 -1.70 5.80
C PHE A 102 -14.45 -0.20 6.07
N ILE A 103 -13.74 0.50 5.22
CA ILE A 103 -13.52 1.96 5.31
C ILE A 103 -14.41 2.65 4.28
N GLU A 104 -14.15 2.42 3.02
CA GLU A 104 -14.82 2.96 1.84
C GLU A 104 -14.66 1.96 0.68
N GLY A 105 -15.30 2.27 -0.47
CA GLY A 105 -15.26 1.43 -1.67
C GLY A 105 -16.25 0.28 -1.62
N ALA A 106 -16.73 -0.15 -2.78
CA ALA A 106 -17.68 -1.24 -2.91
C ALA A 106 -17.00 -2.61 -3.03
N GLY A 107 -15.66 -2.65 -3.15
CA GLY A 107 -14.92 -3.87 -3.40
C GLY A 107 -15.15 -4.46 -4.80
N HIS A 108 -15.64 -3.64 -5.73
CA HIS A 108 -15.84 -4.05 -7.11
C HIS A 108 -14.59 -3.76 -7.92
N TYR A 109 -13.88 -4.81 -8.29
CA TYR A 109 -12.65 -4.72 -9.09
C TYR A 109 -12.89 -5.28 -10.49
N GLY A 110 -12.06 -4.88 -11.45
CA GLY A 110 -12.10 -5.42 -12.80
C GLY A 110 -11.69 -6.90 -12.83
N GLU A 111 -12.23 -7.66 -13.78
CA GLU A 111 -11.91 -9.08 -13.94
C GLU A 111 -10.41 -9.31 -14.24
N ASP A 112 -9.78 -8.34 -14.91
CA ASP A 112 -8.35 -8.36 -15.26
C ASP A 112 -7.45 -7.73 -14.17
N ASP A 113 -8.02 -7.23 -13.06
CA ASP A 113 -7.24 -6.60 -12.00
C ASP A 113 -6.35 -7.62 -11.29
N ILE A 114 -5.09 -7.26 -11.08
CA ILE A 114 -4.13 -8.09 -10.36
C ILE A 114 -4.23 -7.76 -8.87
N LEU A 115 -4.64 -8.73 -8.07
CA LEU A 115 -4.83 -8.53 -6.63
C LEU A 115 -3.58 -8.93 -5.85
N TYR A 116 -3.13 -8.05 -4.95
CA TYR A 116 -2.16 -8.33 -3.90
C TYR A 116 -2.77 -8.04 -2.54
N ALA A 117 -2.50 -8.90 -1.55
CA ALA A 117 -2.92 -8.68 -0.18
C ALA A 117 -1.74 -8.19 0.68
N TYR A 118 -2.00 -7.26 1.59
CA TYR A 118 -1.00 -6.81 2.55
C TYR A 118 -0.59 -7.89 3.55
N SER A 119 -1.55 -8.74 3.95
CA SER A 119 -1.31 -9.85 4.85
C SER A 119 -2.17 -11.05 4.47
N ARG A 120 -1.85 -12.23 5.02
CA ARG A 120 -2.63 -13.45 4.79
C ARG A 120 -4.08 -13.34 5.26
N ASP A 121 -4.35 -12.54 6.29
CA ASP A 121 -5.70 -12.31 6.82
C ASP A 121 -6.59 -11.51 5.87
N LEU A 122 -6.00 -10.91 4.84
CA LEU A 122 -6.68 -10.14 3.79
C LEU A 122 -6.77 -10.91 2.46
N LEU A 123 -6.37 -12.17 2.44
CA LEU A 123 -6.54 -13.01 1.26
C LEU A 123 -8.03 -13.17 0.94
N MET A 124 -8.36 -12.89 -0.29
CA MET A 124 -9.70 -13.03 -0.86
C MET A 124 -9.73 -14.22 -1.83
N PRO A 125 -10.90 -14.77 -2.15
CA PRO A 125 -11.01 -15.76 -3.22
C PRO A 125 -10.33 -15.25 -4.50
N GLY A 126 -9.44 -16.05 -5.07
CA GLY A 126 -8.66 -15.69 -6.27
C GLY A 126 -7.29 -15.05 -5.99
N ILE A 127 -6.95 -14.74 -4.73
CA ILE A 127 -5.60 -14.30 -4.36
C ILE A 127 -4.82 -15.51 -3.79
N SER A 128 -3.75 -15.89 -4.44
CA SER A 128 -2.86 -16.96 -3.96
C SER A 128 -1.82 -16.42 -2.94
N ASP A 129 -1.28 -17.32 -2.12
CA ASP A 129 -0.36 -16.98 -1.03
C ASP A 129 0.93 -16.25 -1.49
N ASP A 130 1.37 -16.47 -2.73
CA ASP A 130 2.51 -15.80 -3.35
C ASP A 130 2.24 -14.31 -3.69
N ARG A 131 0.99 -13.87 -3.57
CA ARG A 131 0.57 -12.48 -3.76
C ARG A 131 0.35 -11.73 -2.44
N VAL A 132 0.94 -12.20 -1.36
CA VAL A 132 1.02 -11.46 -0.10
C VAL A 132 2.28 -10.61 -0.12
N MET A 133 2.10 -9.29 -0.06
CA MET A 133 3.19 -8.31 -0.05
C MET A 133 3.06 -7.40 1.17
N MET A 134 3.83 -7.65 2.20
CA MET A 134 3.82 -6.86 3.42
C MET A 134 4.94 -5.81 3.41
N LEU A 135 4.55 -4.55 3.45
CA LEU A 135 5.45 -3.41 3.65
C LEU A 135 5.16 -2.83 5.05
N PRO A 136 5.94 -3.21 6.08
CA PRO A 136 5.62 -2.82 7.44
C PRO A 136 5.83 -1.32 7.67
N PRO A 137 4.76 -0.55 8.02
CA PRO A 137 4.83 0.90 8.17
C PRO A 137 5.32 1.34 9.55
N PHE A 138 6.25 0.61 10.14
CA PHE A 138 6.82 0.90 11.44
C PHE A 138 8.35 0.99 11.37
N ASP A 139 8.90 1.87 12.20
CA ASP A 139 10.32 2.07 12.32
C ASP A 139 10.92 0.99 13.24
N LEU A 140 11.75 0.12 12.66
CA LEU A 140 12.42 -0.97 13.40
C LEU A 140 13.46 -0.43 14.41
N ASN A 141 13.92 0.81 14.29
CA ASN A 141 14.77 1.43 15.30
C ASN A 141 13.99 1.79 16.56
N VAL A 142 12.67 2.03 16.42
CA VAL A 142 11.76 2.31 17.54
C VAL A 142 11.14 1.01 18.06
N PHE A 143 10.61 0.19 17.13
CA PHE A 143 9.94 -1.07 17.45
C PHE A 143 10.94 -2.23 17.41
N ARG A 144 11.82 -2.30 18.38
CA ARG A 144 12.80 -3.35 18.55
C ARG A 144 12.70 -3.98 19.95
N LEU A 145 13.20 -5.19 20.08
CA LEU A 145 13.36 -5.78 21.40
C LEU A 145 14.30 -4.91 22.24
N PRO A 146 14.04 -4.72 23.54
CA PRO A 146 14.98 -4.04 24.42
C PRO A 146 16.31 -4.81 24.43
N ASP A 147 17.42 -4.08 24.40
CA ASP A 147 18.78 -4.65 24.44
C ASP A 147 19.01 -5.46 25.73
N ASP A 148 18.27 -5.11 26.80
CA ASP A 148 18.29 -5.82 28.07
C ASP A 148 16.92 -6.50 28.32
N PRO A 149 16.85 -7.84 28.28
CA PRO A 149 15.62 -8.58 28.57
C PRO A 149 15.05 -8.32 29.98
N ALA A 150 15.90 -7.93 30.93
CA ALA A 150 15.47 -7.65 32.32
C ALA A 150 14.60 -6.36 32.40
N LYS A 151 14.62 -5.51 31.37
CA LYS A 151 13.72 -4.34 31.27
C LYS A 151 12.27 -4.73 30.93
N ARG A 152 12.02 -5.98 30.62
CA ARG A 152 10.64 -6.46 30.45
C ARG A 152 9.98 -6.59 31.81
N VAL A 153 8.87 -5.91 31.99
CA VAL A 153 8.09 -5.99 33.22
C VAL A 153 7.10 -7.15 33.10
N ALA A 154 7.33 -8.20 33.85
CA ALA A 154 6.45 -9.38 33.90
C ALA A 154 5.02 -8.95 34.31
N GLY A 155 4.01 -9.54 33.68
CA GLY A 155 2.60 -9.27 33.98
C GLY A 155 2.05 -7.94 33.45
N LYS A 156 2.85 -7.13 32.73
CA LYS A 156 2.33 -5.95 32.02
C LYS A 156 1.94 -6.32 30.60
N VAL A 157 0.71 -5.99 30.24
CA VAL A 157 0.15 -6.13 28.90
C VAL A 157 -0.10 -4.73 28.35
N CYS A 158 0.37 -4.47 27.13
CA CYS A 158 0.04 -3.28 26.39
C CYS A 158 -1.00 -3.62 25.35
N TYR A 159 -2.07 -2.85 25.28
CA TYR A 159 -3.06 -2.98 24.21
C TYR A 159 -3.27 -1.65 23.50
N TYR A 160 -3.66 -1.73 22.24
CA TYR A 160 -3.99 -0.59 21.42
C TYR A 160 -5.49 -0.61 21.05
N ARG A 161 -6.21 0.45 21.45
CA ARG A 161 -7.57 0.65 21.01
C ARG A 161 -7.57 1.26 19.60
N GLY A 162 -7.92 0.48 18.60
CA GLY A 162 -8.12 0.97 17.24
C GLY A 162 -9.29 1.96 17.13
N ARG A 163 -9.43 2.64 15.99
CA ARG A 163 -10.41 3.72 15.77
C ARG A 163 -11.89 3.32 15.94
N ARG A 164 -12.23 2.03 15.89
CA ARG A 164 -13.62 1.52 15.87
C ARG A 164 -13.89 0.41 16.87
N GLY A 165 -12.96 0.08 17.75
CA GLY A 165 -13.14 -1.03 18.68
C GLY A 165 -13.80 -0.60 20.00
N GLU A 166 -14.90 -1.22 20.37
CA GLU A 166 -15.22 -1.38 21.78
C GLU A 166 -14.11 -2.21 22.42
N LEU A 167 -13.62 -1.75 23.55
CA LEU A 167 -12.58 -2.45 24.25
C LEU A 167 -13.22 -3.64 24.95
N TYR A 168 -12.99 -4.84 24.43
CA TYR A 168 -13.22 -6.04 25.20
C TYR A 168 -11.88 -6.49 25.80
N ILE A 169 -11.68 -6.20 27.07
CA ILE A 169 -10.64 -6.83 27.88
C ILE A 169 -11.36 -7.90 28.67
N ASP A 170 -10.95 -9.15 28.49
CA ASP A 170 -11.40 -10.22 29.37
C ASP A 170 -10.95 -9.87 30.80
N PRO A 171 -11.89 -9.67 31.75
CA PRO A 171 -11.55 -9.33 33.12
C PRO A 171 -10.76 -10.42 33.86
N ALA A 172 -10.56 -11.59 33.24
CA ALA A 172 -9.75 -12.68 33.78
C ALA A 172 -8.26 -12.60 33.36
N LEU A 173 -7.87 -11.64 32.52
CA LEU A 173 -6.48 -11.32 32.18
C LEU A 173 -5.92 -10.22 33.10
#